data_c8b19254b7db07c9a495cb7a0cd947e8
#
_entry.id   c8b19254b7db07c9a495cb7a0cd947e8
#
_cell.length_a   1.000
_cell.length_b   1.000
_cell.length_c   1.000
_cell.angle_alpha   90.00
_cell.angle_beta   90.00
_cell.angle_gamma   90.00
#
_symmetry.space_group_name_H-M   'P 1'
#
loop_
_entity.id
_entity.type
_entity.pdbx_description
1 polymer ?
#
loop_
_entity_poly.entity_id
_entity_poly.type
_entity_poly.pdbx_seq_one_letter_code
_entity_poly.pdbx_strand_id
1 'polypeptide(L)'
;MTVMTTAADTCAADIDAAMKAGDHAALVSALVRTAREAQAALAMSSFDQRKAALHAAAGLIREHEAEILARNEADVTRARANGISPAFI
;
A
#
# COMPACT_ATOMS: atom_id res chain seq x y z
N MET A 1 -0.51 25.64 16.92
CA MET A 1 -1.69 24.88 16.47
C MET A 1 -1.38 23.39 16.52
N THR A 2 -2.08 22.66 17.35
CA THR A 2 -1.81 21.22 17.50
C THR A 2 -2.62 20.45 16.46
N VAL A 3 -1.93 19.73 15.56
CA VAL A 3 -2.59 18.84 14.61
C VAL A 3 -2.89 17.53 15.33
N MET A 4 -4.16 17.13 15.37
CA MET A 4 -4.54 15.84 15.93
C MET A 4 -4.13 14.72 14.98
N THR A 5 -3.30 13.81 15.45
CA THR A 5 -2.92 12.60 14.72
C THR A 5 -4.11 11.65 14.65
N THR A 6 -4.52 11.26 13.46
CA THR A 6 -5.58 10.27 13.26
C THR A 6 -5.04 8.84 13.41
N ALA A 7 -5.93 7.85 13.57
CA ALA A 7 -5.55 6.44 13.55
C ALA A 7 -4.88 6.05 12.21
N ALA A 8 -5.36 6.62 11.10
CA ALA A 8 -4.77 6.41 9.78
C ALA A 8 -3.34 6.95 9.71
N ASP A 9 -3.07 8.12 10.27
CA ASP A 9 -1.73 8.71 10.31
C ASP A 9 -0.77 7.86 11.15
N THR A 10 -1.23 7.33 12.29
CA THR A 10 -0.46 6.43 13.15
C THR A 10 -0.12 5.14 12.41
N CYS A 11 -1.08 4.53 11.73
CA CYS A 11 -0.86 3.31 10.93
C CYS A 11 0.15 3.54 9.81
N ALA A 12 0.05 4.67 9.10
CA ALA A 12 1.01 5.03 8.05
C ALA A 12 2.42 5.20 8.61
N ALA A 13 2.57 5.84 9.77
CA ALA A 13 3.85 6.01 10.45
C ALA A 13 4.47 4.68 10.87
N ASP A 14 3.67 3.73 11.38
CA ASP A 14 4.13 2.38 11.77
C ASP A 14 4.62 1.58 10.55
N ILE A 15 3.92 1.65 9.43
CA ILE A 15 4.32 1.01 8.18
C ILE A 15 5.63 1.60 7.68
N ASP A 16 5.73 2.92 7.64
CA ASP A 16 6.93 3.62 7.17
C ASP A 16 8.16 3.29 8.02
N ALA A 17 7.99 3.28 9.34
CA ALA A 17 9.06 2.91 10.27
C ALA A 17 9.53 1.46 10.06
N ALA A 18 8.61 0.51 9.88
CA ALA A 18 8.94 -0.89 9.61
C ALA A 18 9.65 -1.06 8.28
N MET A 19 9.27 -0.33 7.24
CA MET A 19 9.92 -0.33 5.94
C MET A 19 11.36 0.20 6.03
N LYS A 20 11.58 1.31 6.72
CA LYS A 20 12.89 1.91 6.92
C LYS A 20 13.84 1.02 7.72
N ALA A 21 13.31 0.32 8.72
CA ALA A 21 14.08 -0.61 9.54
C ALA A 21 14.41 -1.94 8.84
N GLY A 22 13.74 -2.24 7.70
CA GLY A 22 13.87 -3.52 7.02
C GLY A 22 13.28 -4.70 7.81
N ASP A 23 12.40 -4.42 8.76
CA ASP A 23 11.74 -5.42 9.61
C ASP A 23 10.46 -5.92 8.93
N HIS A 24 10.59 -6.99 8.16
CA HIS A 24 9.48 -7.56 7.42
C HIS A 24 8.35 -8.10 8.30
N ALA A 25 8.67 -8.66 9.46
CA ALA A 25 7.67 -9.15 10.41
C ALA A 25 6.84 -8.01 10.99
N ALA A 26 7.49 -6.92 11.38
CA ALA A 26 6.82 -5.71 11.84
C ALA A 26 5.97 -5.07 10.74
N LEU A 27 6.47 -5.05 9.50
CA LEU A 27 5.76 -4.52 8.34
C LEU A 27 4.46 -5.30 8.10
N VAL A 28 4.53 -6.63 8.05
CA VAL A 28 3.34 -7.48 7.85
C VAL A 28 2.34 -7.30 9.00
N SER A 29 2.80 -7.25 10.24
CA SER A 29 1.93 -7.02 11.41
C SER A 29 1.22 -5.67 11.32
N ALA A 30 1.91 -4.62 10.93
CA ALA A 30 1.34 -3.28 10.76
C ALA A 30 0.30 -3.26 9.62
N LEU A 31 0.59 -3.88 8.49
CA LEU A 31 -0.33 -3.99 7.35
C LEU A 31 -1.61 -4.75 7.72
N VAL A 32 -1.49 -5.89 8.42
CA VAL A 32 -2.64 -6.69 8.85
C VAL A 32 -3.52 -5.93 9.83
N ARG A 33 -2.92 -5.26 10.81
CA ARG A 33 -3.66 -4.43 11.77
C ARG A 33 -4.42 -3.31 11.06
N THR A 34 -3.74 -2.58 10.19
CA THR A 34 -4.33 -1.49 9.41
C THR A 34 -5.49 -2.00 8.54
N ALA A 35 -5.32 -3.14 7.88
CA ALA A 35 -6.36 -3.74 7.06
C ALA A 35 -7.59 -4.16 7.87
N ARG A 36 -7.42 -4.70 9.07
CA ARG A 36 -8.53 -5.06 9.96
C ARG A 36 -9.31 -3.85 10.44
N GLU A 37 -8.63 -2.78 10.81
CA GLU A 37 -9.26 -1.52 11.19
C GLU A 37 -10.03 -0.91 10.02
N ALA A 38 -9.44 -0.90 8.83
CA ALA A 38 -10.08 -0.42 7.61
C ALA A 38 -11.30 -1.26 7.24
N GLN A 39 -11.26 -2.58 7.43
CA GLN A 39 -12.39 -3.48 7.17
C GLN A 39 -13.60 -3.12 8.04
N ALA A 40 -13.40 -2.81 9.30
CA ALA A 40 -14.48 -2.40 10.20
C ALA A 40 -15.18 -1.13 9.69
N ALA A 41 -14.42 -0.15 9.24
CA ALA A 41 -14.95 1.07 8.64
C ALA A 41 -15.69 0.80 7.32
N LEU A 42 -15.13 -0.05 6.46
CA LEU A 42 -15.75 -0.44 5.19
C LEU A 42 -17.08 -1.17 5.39
N ALA A 43 -17.17 -2.02 6.41
CA ALA A 43 -18.41 -2.76 6.72
C ALA A 43 -19.57 -1.81 7.06
N MET A 44 -19.27 -0.65 7.62
CA MET A 44 -20.26 0.37 7.99
C MET A 44 -20.51 1.40 6.87
N SER A 45 -19.75 1.35 5.80
CA SER A 45 -19.87 2.31 4.70
C SER A 45 -21.04 1.96 3.76
N SER A 46 -21.53 2.98 3.04
CA SER A 46 -22.55 2.79 2.01
C SER A 46 -21.95 2.25 0.71
N PHE A 47 -22.80 1.72 -0.16
CA PHE A 47 -22.40 1.33 -1.51
C PHE A 47 -21.76 2.50 -2.28
N ASP A 48 -22.35 3.69 -2.19
CA ASP A 48 -21.84 4.87 -2.90
C ASP A 48 -20.46 5.30 -2.39
N GLN A 49 -20.22 5.20 -1.08
CA GLN A 49 -18.91 5.47 -0.51
C GLN A 49 -17.85 4.48 -0.99
N ARG A 50 -18.17 3.19 -1.04
CA ARG A 50 -17.24 2.17 -1.55
C ARG A 50 -16.97 2.34 -3.04
N LYS A 51 -17.99 2.66 -3.82
CA LYS A 51 -17.88 2.97 -5.25
C LYS A 51 -16.96 4.18 -5.48
N ALA A 52 -17.19 5.27 -4.74
CA ALA A 52 -16.36 6.47 -4.83
C ALA A 52 -14.89 6.18 -4.47
N ALA A 53 -14.64 5.38 -3.45
CA ALA A 53 -13.28 4.98 -3.06
C ALA A 53 -12.58 4.18 -4.16
N LEU A 54 -13.26 3.25 -4.81
CA LEU A 54 -12.71 2.47 -5.93
C LEU A 54 -12.42 3.34 -7.14
N HIS A 55 -13.29 4.28 -7.47
CA HIS A 55 -13.04 5.23 -8.55
C HIS A 55 -11.85 6.15 -8.26
N ALA A 56 -11.71 6.61 -7.02
CA ALA A 56 -10.58 7.42 -6.59
C ALA A 56 -9.27 6.62 -6.68
N ALA A 57 -9.26 5.38 -6.23
CA ALA A 57 -8.10 4.49 -6.33
C ALA A 57 -7.69 4.25 -7.78
N ALA A 58 -8.63 4.00 -8.68
CA ALA A 58 -8.37 3.84 -10.11
C ALA A 58 -7.77 5.11 -10.72
N GLY A 59 -8.25 6.28 -10.33
CA GLY A 59 -7.72 7.58 -10.76
C GLY A 59 -6.26 7.78 -10.32
N LEU A 60 -5.97 7.46 -9.06
CA LEU A 60 -4.61 7.55 -8.51
C LEU A 60 -3.62 6.60 -9.20
N ILE A 61 -4.05 5.38 -9.52
CA ILE A 61 -3.22 4.42 -10.28
C ILE A 61 -2.88 4.99 -11.64
N ARG A 62 -3.84 5.57 -12.36
CA ARG A 62 -3.59 6.20 -13.67
C ARG A 62 -2.67 7.42 -13.56
N GLU A 63 -2.86 8.22 -12.54
CA GLU A 63 -2.03 9.41 -12.28
C GLU A 63 -0.57 9.03 -12.01
N HIS A 64 -0.33 7.91 -11.31
CA HIS A 64 0.99 7.41 -10.98
C HIS A 64 1.52 6.31 -11.93
N GLU A 65 0.89 6.12 -13.08
CA GLU A 65 1.24 5.06 -14.04
C GLU A 65 2.72 5.03 -14.39
N ALA A 66 3.30 6.18 -14.73
CA ALA A 66 4.70 6.26 -15.12
C ALA A 66 5.65 5.82 -14.00
N GLU A 67 5.37 6.20 -12.76
CA GLU A 67 6.14 5.80 -11.60
C GLU A 67 6.01 4.30 -11.32
N ILE A 68 4.79 3.77 -11.40
CA ILE A 68 4.52 2.35 -11.20
C ILE A 68 5.27 1.50 -12.23
N LEU A 69 5.21 1.89 -13.51
CA LEU A 69 5.90 1.18 -14.58
C LEU A 69 7.42 1.25 -14.44
N ALA A 70 7.97 2.39 -14.04
CA ALA A 70 9.42 2.53 -13.81
C ALA A 70 9.90 1.63 -12.65
N ARG A 71 9.13 1.56 -11.57
CA ARG A 71 9.42 0.67 -10.44
C ARG A 71 9.33 -0.80 -10.83
N ASN A 72 8.31 -1.15 -11.61
CA ASN A 72 8.15 -2.51 -12.13
C ASN A 72 9.32 -2.93 -13.03
N GLU A 73 9.78 -2.05 -13.92
CA GLU A 73 10.94 -2.32 -14.77
C GLU A 73 12.21 -2.59 -13.95
N ALA A 74 12.43 -1.81 -12.89
CA ALA A 74 13.55 -2.02 -11.98
C ALA A 74 13.45 -3.38 -11.26
N ASP A 75 12.25 -3.78 -10.85
CA ASP A 75 12.01 -5.07 -10.19
C ASP A 75 12.23 -6.23 -11.15
N VAL A 76 11.76 -6.13 -12.38
CA VAL A 76 11.95 -7.14 -13.43
C VAL A 76 13.44 -7.30 -13.75
N THR A 77 14.17 -6.20 -13.88
CA THR A 77 15.62 -6.21 -14.12
C THR A 77 16.35 -6.95 -13.00
N ARG A 78 16.00 -6.66 -11.75
CA ARG A 78 16.57 -7.32 -10.58
C ARG A 78 16.24 -8.81 -10.53
N ALA A 79 15.00 -9.17 -10.84
CA ALA A 79 14.57 -10.57 -10.89
C ALA A 79 15.36 -11.37 -11.93
N ARG A 80 15.56 -10.81 -13.11
CA ARG A 80 16.38 -11.44 -14.17
C ARG A 80 17.83 -11.60 -13.73
N ALA A 81 18.42 -10.58 -13.12
CA ALA A 81 19.78 -10.62 -12.61
C ALA A 81 19.97 -11.69 -11.52
N ASN A 82 18.91 -11.95 -10.75
CA ASN A 82 18.90 -12.99 -9.71
C ASN A 82 18.56 -14.39 -10.22
N GLY A 83 18.45 -14.58 -11.54
CA GLY A 83 18.22 -15.88 -12.15
C GLY A 83 16.78 -16.40 -12.00
N ILE A 84 15.81 -15.52 -11.75
CA ILE A 84 14.40 -15.91 -11.71
C ILE A 84 13.95 -16.37 -13.10
N SER A 85 13.27 -17.50 -13.15
CA SER A 85 12.75 -18.07 -14.40
C SER A 85 11.83 -17.08 -15.13
N PRO A 86 11.95 -16.92 -16.47
CA PRO A 86 11.06 -16.06 -17.26
C PRO A 86 9.57 -16.33 -17.05
N ALA A 87 9.19 -17.56 -16.70
CA ALA A 87 7.80 -17.93 -16.43
C ALA A 87 7.22 -17.21 -15.19
N PHE A 88 8.08 -16.70 -14.30
CA PHE A 88 7.69 -15.98 -13.08
C PHE A 88 7.86 -14.45 -13.19
N ILE A 89 8.31 -13.97 -14.32
CA ILE A 89 8.49 -12.56 -14.59
C ILE A 89 7.40 -12.07 -15.52
#